data_3629195e2db9189e18e16c9e262e18f2
#
_entry.id   3629195e2db9189e18e16c9e262e18f2
#
_cell.length_a   1.000
_cell.length_b   1.000
_cell.length_c   1.000
_cell.angle_alpha   90.00
_cell.angle_beta   90.00
_cell.angle_gamma   90.00
#
_symmetry.space_group_name_H-M   'P 1'
#
loop_
_entity.id
_entity.type
_entity.pdbx_description
1 polymer ?
#
loop_
_entity_poly.entity_id
_entity_poly.type
_entity_poly.pdbx_seq_one_letter_code
_entity_poly.pdbx_strand_id
1 'polypeptide(L)' 'GRNKLFRILRDIKILMKDNMPYQRYIDRGYFRIKSESYTHPVTGERVSYTQTLVLPKGLSYIYNVLKNS' A
#
# COMPACT_ATOMS: atom_id res chain seq x y z
N GLY A 1 6.21 7.38 11.01
CA GLY A 1 5.75 6.01 11.01
C GLY A 1 5.05 5.65 9.72
N ARG A 2 4.55 4.42 9.67
CA ARG A 2 3.89 3.90 8.47
C ARG A 2 2.68 4.75 8.05
N ASN A 3 1.88 5.18 9.02
CA ASN A 3 0.68 5.97 8.72
C ASN A 3 1.03 7.32 8.10
N LYS A 4 2.10 7.93 8.56
CA LYS A 4 2.56 9.20 8.01
C LYS A 4 3.05 9.03 6.57
N LEU A 5 3.79 7.95 6.30
CA LEU A 5 4.26 7.66 4.94
C LEU A 5 3.08 7.45 4.00
N PHE A 6 2.09 6.65 4.41
CA PHE A 6 0.93 6.39 3.58
C PHE A 6 0.12 7.65 3.31
N ARG A 7 0.02 8.55 4.29
CA ARG A 7 -0.63 9.84 4.10
C ARG A 7 0.07 10.68 3.03
N ILE A 8 1.39 10.74 3.07
CA ILE A 8 2.16 11.44 2.06
C ILE A 8 1.93 10.84 0.68
N LEU A 9 1.95 9.51 0.59
CA LEU A 9 1.74 8.82 -0.68
C LEU A 9 0.34 9.07 -1.26
N ARG A 10 -0.67 9.22 -0.39
CA ARG A 10 -2.01 9.60 -0.85
C ARG A 10 -2.02 11.04 -1.37
N ASP A 11 -1.33 11.93 -0.68
CA ASP A 11 -1.28 13.35 -1.05
C ASP A 11 -0.62 13.57 -2.41
N ILE A 12 0.42 12.80 -2.73
CA ILE A 12 1.13 12.92 -4.00
C ILE A 12 0.59 11.98 -5.08
N LYS A 13 -0.56 11.34 -4.81
CA LYS A 13 -1.29 10.51 -5.79
C LYS A 13 -0.56 9.24 -6.22
N ILE A 14 0.25 8.68 -5.35
CA ILE A 14 0.81 7.34 -5.54
C ILE A 14 -0.13 6.28 -4.98
N LEU A 15 -0.78 6.58 -3.85
CA LEU A 15 -1.85 5.74 -3.31
C LEU A 15 -3.19 6.44 -3.44
N MET A 16 -4.24 5.64 -3.60
CA MET A 16 -5.62 6.12 -3.56
C MET A 16 -6.07 6.30 -2.11
N LYS A 17 -7.27 6.84 -1.91
CA LYS A 17 -7.80 7.13 -0.57
C LYS A 17 -7.87 5.91 0.35
N ASP A 18 -8.05 4.72 -0.23
CA ASP A 18 -8.14 3.46 0.51
C ASP A 18 -6.76 2.81 0.72
N ASN A 19 -5.69 3.54 0.47
CA ASN A 19 -4.30 3.08 0.55
C ASN A 19 -3.94 2.03 -0.51
N MET A 20 -4.76 1.87 -1.54
CA MET A 20 -4.45 1.00 -2.66
C MET A 20 -3.60 1.76 -3.67
N PRO A 21 -2.50 1.15 -4.18
CA PRO A 21 -1.70 1.81 -5.20
C PRO A 21 -2.42 1.82 -6.54
N TYR A 22 -2.13 2.83 -7.35
CA TYR A 22 -2.63 2.85 -8.72
C TYR A 22 -2.00 1.69 -9.49
N GLN A 23 -2.75 1.14 -10.44
CA GLN A 23 -2.32 -0.04 -11.19
C GLN A 23 -0.96 0.17 -11.87
N ARG A 24 -0.70 1.37 -12.38
CA ARG A 24 0.56 1.68 -13.05
C ARG A 24 1.79 1.46 -12.16
N TYR A 25 1.64 1.67 -10.85
CA TYR A 25 2.74 1.47 -9.92
C TYR A 25 2.90 0.00 -9.52
N ILE A 26 1.80 -0.74 -9.51
CA ILE A 26 1.85 -2.19 -9.33
C ILE A 26 2.56 -2.83 -10.52
N ASP A 27 2.21 -2.41 -11.73
CA ASP A 27 2.79 -2.93 -12.96
C ASP A 27 4.31 -2.67 -13.04
N ARG A 28 4.76 -1.56 -12.45
CA ARG A 28 6.18 -1.23 -12.39
C ARG A 28 6.96 -1.98 -11.33
N GLY A 29 6.25 -2.76 -10.49
CA GLY A 29 6.90 -3.52 -9.42
C GLY A 29 7.24 -2.71 -8.19
N TYR A 30 6.57 -1.59 -7.97
CA TYR A 30 6.80 -0.76 -6.77
C TYR A 30 5.98 -1.22 -5.59
N PHE A 31 4.85 -1.84 -5.83
CA PHE A 31 3.91 -2.27 -4.80
C PHE A 31 3.39 -3.66 -5.10
N ARG A 32 2.95 -4.34 -4.06
CA ARG A 32 2.31 -5.64 -4.17
C ARG A 32 1.08 -5.65 -3.26
N ILE A 33 0.00 -6.24 -3.73
CA ILE A 33 -1.19 -6.42 -2.93
C ILE A 33 -1.19 -7.84 -2.39
N LYS A 34 -1.28 -7.95 -1.07
CA LYS A 34 -1.35 -9.24 -0.38
C LYS A 34 -2.77 -9.44 0.12
N SER A 35 -3.37 -10.57 -0.22
CA SER A 35 -4.70 -10.95 0.27
C SER A 35 -4.55 -11.87 1.47
N GLU A 36 -5.23 -11.54 2.55
CA GLU A 36 -5.23 -12.31 3.79
C GLU A 36 -6.65 -12.56 4.25
N SER A 37 -6.83 -13.55 5.09
CA SER A 37 -8.12 -13.79 5.72
C SER A 37 -7.91 -14.32 7.13
N TYR A 38 -8.91 -14.10 7.99
CA TYR A 38 -8.90 -14.66 9.33
C TYR A 38 -10.34 -15.00 9.73
N THR A 39 -10.48 -15.87 10.73
CA THR A 39 -11.79 -16.23 11.26
C THR A 39 -12.08 -15.34 12.47
N HIS A 40 -13.22 -14.65 12.43
CA HIS A 40 -13.61 -13.78 13.54
C HIS A 40 -13.84 -14.65 14.79
N PRO A 41 -13.20 -14.30 15.92
CA PRO A 41 -13.25 -15.17 17.12
C PRO A 41 -14.63 -15.26 17.76
N VAL A 42 -15.50 -14.26 17.56
CA VAL A 42 -16.82 -14.22 18.17
C VAL A 42 -17.88 -14.81 17.25
N THR A 43 -17.91 -14.37 15.98
CA THR A 43 -18.98 -14.78 15.05
C THR A 43 -18.65 -16.04 14.26
N GLY A 44 -17.37 -16.41 14.17
CA GLY A 44 -16.93 -17.51 13.36
C GLY A 44 -16.89 -17.21 11.86
N GLU A 45 -17.24 -16.01 11.47
CA GLU A 45 -17.22 -15.61 10.07
C GLU A 45 -15.80 -15.42 9.56
N ARG A 46 -15.60 -15.74 8.28
CA ARG A 46 -14.31 -15.52 7.63
C ARG A 46 -14.26 -14.11 7.08
N VAL A 47 -13.25 -13.37 7.51
CA VAL A 47 -13.05 -11.98 7.10
C VAL A 47 -11.85 -11.92 6.16
N SER A 48 -12.07 -11.37 4.97
CA SER A 48 -11.00 -11.18 3.99
C SER A 48 -10.59 -9.70 3.95
N TYR A 49 -9.29 -9.46 3.82
CA TYR A 49 -8.76 -8.10 3.70
C TYR A 49 -7.55 -8.09 2.80
N THR A 50 -7.22 -6.90 2.29
CA THR A 50 -6.03 -6.72 1.47
C THR A 50 -5.04 -5.81 2.19
N GLN A 51 -3.75 -6.03 1.92
CA GLN A 51 -2.67 -5.25 2.49
C GLN A 51 -1.74 -4.79 1.38
N THR A 52 -1.43 -3.49 1.37
CA THR A 52 -0.49 -2.92 0.42
C THR A 52 0.93 -3.07 0.96
N LEU A 53 1.79 -3.70 0.19
CA LEU A 53 3.20 -3.88 0.52
C LEU A 53 4.04 -3.01 -0.40
N VAL A 54 5.03 -2.31 0.19
CA VAL A 54 5.97 -1.50 -0.58
C VAL A 54 7.20 -2.36 -0.86
N LEU A 55 7.48 -2.60 -2.13
CA LEU A 55 8.63 -3.40 -2.54
C LEU A 55 9.90 -2.55 -2.51
N PRO A 56 11.10 -3.16 -2.44
CA PRO A 56 12.36 -2.40 -2.40
C PRO A 56 12.50 -1.41 -3.56
N LYS A 57 12.08 -1.78 -4.75
CA LYS A 57 12.08 -0.90 -5.92
C LYS A 57 11.15 0.29 -5.70
N GLY A 58 10.01 0.06 -5.04
CA GLY A 58 9.08 1.13 -4.70
C GLY A 58 9.63 2.07 -3.67
N LEU A 59 10.34 1.56 -2.67
CA LEU A 59 10.98 2.41 -1.66
C LEU A 59 11.98 3.36 -2.31
N SER A 60 12.79 2.87 -3.25
CA SER A 60 13.75 3.70 -3.97
C SER A 60 13.04 4.78 -4.78
N TYR A 61 11.97 4.43 -5.45
CA TYR A 61 11.16 5.37 -6.21
C TYR A 61 10.58 6.47 -5.31
N ILE A 62 9.98 6.07 -4.20
CA ILE A 62 9.38 7.00 -3.24
C ILE A 62 10.43 7.94 -2.68
N TYR A 63 11.59 7.41 -2.31
CA TYR A 63 12.70 8.19 -1.81
C TYR A 63 13.10 9.28 -2.81
N ASN A 64 13.23 8.91 -4.08
CA ASN A 64 13.61 9.86 -5.13
C ASN A 64 12.54 10.94 -5.34
N VAL A 65 11.26 10.56 -5.31
CA VAL A 65 10.16 11.50 -5.45
C VAL A 65 10.16 12.52 -4.31
N LEU A 66 10.31 12.06 -3.08
CA LEU A 66 10.31 12.94 -1.92
C LEU A 66 11.56 13.82 -1.86
N LYS A 67 12.70 13.28 -2.30
CA LYS A 67 13.96 14.02 -2.32
C LYS A 67 13.93 15.18 -3.33
N ASN A 68 13.24 14.99 -4.44
CA ASN A 68 13.19 15.95 -5.53
C ASN A 68 11.97 16.89 -5.48
N SER A 69 11.16 16.78 -4.45
CA SER A 69 9.96 17.62 -4.32
C SER A 69 10.21 18.87 -3.49
#